data_2628125c6d597798e997095ea7e98285
#
_entry.id   2628125c6d597798e997095ea7e98285
#
_cell.length_a   1.000
_cell.length_b   1.000
_cell.length_c   1.000
_cell.angle_alpha   90.00
_cell.angle_beta   90.00
_cell.angle_gamma   90.00
#
_symmetry.space_group_name_H-M   'P 1'
#
loop_
_entity.id
_entity.type
_entity.pdbx_description
1 polymer ?
#
loop_
_entity_poly.entity_id
_entity_poly.type
_entity_poly.pdbx_seq_one_letter_code
_entity_poly.pdbx_strand_id
1 'polypeptide(L)'
;MGEDKMISQEEKDKIKEEIVTKVNSVLEKNNESYRMDKVNVLNRADTVKFMGSYRVYDRRKYNSISREIETFLKKYGDVTINSKKIKDSGMKFTTVSFNFEV
;
A
#
# COMPACT_ATOMS: atom_id res chain seq x y z
N MET A 1 19.91 -22.63 -9.47
CA MET A 1 19.64 -22.34 -9.24
C MET A 1 18.79 -21.90 -9.14
N GLY A 2 18.27 -21.76 -9.02
CA GLY A 2 17.50 -21.38 -9.11
C GLY A 2 16.92 -20.74 -8.76
N GLU A 3 16.82 -20.41 -8.74
CA GLU A 3 16.50 -19.86 -8.46
C GLU A 3 16.05 -19.04 -8.35
N ASP A 4 16.00 -18.94 -8.43
CA ASP A 4 15.70 -17.80 -8.40
C ASP A 4 14.44 -17.38 -8.76
N LYS A 5 13.48 -17.78 -8.13
CA LYS A 5 12.16 -17.34 -8.23
C LYS A 5 11.94 -16.04 -7.56
N MET A 6 12.90 -15.62 -6.79
CA MET A 6 12.80 -14.35 -6.08
C MET A 6 13.17 -13.20 -7.00
N ILE A 7 12.40 -12.12 -6.91
CA ILE A 7 12.71 -10.94 -7.70
C ILE A 7 14.00 -10.30 -7.19
N SER A 8 14.67 -9.53 -8.04
CA SER A 8 15.91 -8.89 -7.70
C SER A 8 15.70 -7.75 -6.71
N GLN A 9 16.76 -7.32 -6.07
CA GLN A 9 16.70 -6.16 -5.19
C GLN A 9 16.25 -4.93 -5.97
N GLU A 10 16.72 -4.80 -7.19
CA GLU A 10 16.36 -3.68 -8.06
C GLU A 10 14.85 -3.65 -8.32
N GLU A 11 14.26 -4.82 -8.57
CA GLU A 11 12.83 -4.90 -8.78
C GLU A 11 12.04 -4.63 -7.51
N LYS A 12 12.55 -5.10 -6.37
CA LYS A 12 11.91 -4.80 -5.09
C LYS A 12 11.85 -3.31 -4.85
N ASP A 13 12.96 -2.62 -5.09
CA ASP A 13 13.04 -1.18 -4.88
C ASP A 13 12.10 -0.44 -5.83
N LYS A 14 12.00 -0.92 -7.07
CA LYS A 14 11.12 -0.33 -8.06
C LYS A 14 9.66 -0.46 -7.62
N ILE A 15 9.26 -1.65 -7.17
CA ILE A 15 7.90 -1.88 -6.72
C ILE A 15 7.57 -1.01 -5.52
N LYS A 16 8.48 -0.93 -4.56
CA LYS A 16 8.29 -0.08 -3.38
C LYS A 16 8.06 1.38 -3.79
N GLU A 17 8.89 1.87 -4.70
CA GLU A 17 8.80 3.25 -5.14
C GLU A 17 7.51 3.51 -5.90
N GLU A 18 7.12 2.59 -6.77
CA GLU A 18 5.88 2.73 -7.53
C GLU A 18 4.68 2.82 -6.60
N ILE A 19 4.65 2.01 -5.55
CA ILE A 19 3.55 2.00 -4.61
C ILE A 19 3.49 3.30 -3.83
N VAL A 20 4.61 3.74 -3.29
CA VAL A 20 4.66 4.99 -2.54
C VAL A 20 4.22 6.16 -3.41
N THR A 21 4.72 6.21 -4.63
CA THR A 21 4.38 7.28 -5.55
C THR A 21 2.88 7.27 -5.88
N LYS A 22 2.34 6.09 -6.17
CA LYS A 22 0.92 6.00 -6.53
C LYS A 22 0.02 6.35 -5.36
N VAL A 23 0.30 5.78 -4.18
CA VAL A 23 -0.53 6.03 -3.01
C VAL A 23 -0.53 7.52 -2.68
N ASN A 24 0.64 8.14 -2.68
CA ASN A 24 0.74 9.55 -2.35
C ASN A 24 0.10 10.43 -3.40
N SER A 25 0.17 10.03 -4.67
CA SER A 25 -0.49 10.76 -5.75
C SER A 25 -2.01 10.74 -5.57
N VAL A 26 -2.57 9.58 -5.22
CA VAL A 26 -4.01 9.47 -5.00
C VAL A 26 -4.44 10.29 -3.80
N LEU A 27 -3.64 10.24 -2.72
CA LEU A 27 -3.95 11.02 -1.52
C LEU A 27 -3.88 12.51 -1.82
N GLU A 28 -2.87 12.94 -2.56
CA GLU A 28 -2.70 14.35 -2.87
C GLU A 28 -3.85 14.89 -3.71
N LYS A 29 -4.25 14.16 -4.75
CA LYS A 29 -5.32 14.65 -5.62
C LYS A 29 -6.67 14.65 -4.93
N ASN A 30 -6.80 13.96 -3.82
CA ASN A 30 -8.01 13.98 -3.00
C ASN A 30 -7.88 14.90 -1.80
N ASN A 31 -6.84 15.72 -1.77
CA ASN A 31 -6.61 16.72 -0.70
C ASN A 31 -6.45 16.08 0.67
N GLU A 32 -5.92 14.86 0.72
CA GLU A 32 -5.58 14.24 2.00
C GLU A 32 -4.21 14.70 2.44
N SER A 33 -4.05 14.89 3.73
CA SER A 33 -2.79 15.38 4.28
C SER A 33 -1.77 14.28 4.54
N TYR A 34 -2.24 13.05 4.68
CA TYR A 34 -1.34 11.94 4.97
C TYR A 34 -0.47 11.60 3.76
N ARG A 35 0.76 11.21 4.02
CA ARG A 35 1.63 10.68 2.97
C ARG A 35 2.27 9.40 3.46
N MET A 36 2.33 8.43 2.59
CA MET A 36 2.99 7.16 2.87
C MET A 36 4.49 7.37 2.83
N ASP A 37 5.20 6.81 3.80
CA ASP A 37 6.64 6.96 3.89
C ASP A 37 7.37 5.89 3.09
N LYS A 38 7.01 4.63 3.34
CA LYS A 38 7.69 3.52 2.68
C LYS A 38 6.84 2.28 2.69
N VAL A 39 7.25 1.32 1.85
CA VAL A 39 6.67 -0.01 1.82
C VAL A 39 7.69 -0.96 2.44
N ASN A 40 7.23 -1.83 3.31
CA ASN A 40 8.08 -2.82 3.94
C ASN A 40 8.11 -4.10 3.12
N VAL A 41 9.25 -4.76 3.11
CA VAL A 41 9.44 -5.98 2.33
C VAL A 41 9.89 -7.09 3.28
N LEU A 42 9.24 -8.24 3.18
CA LEU A 42 9.61 -9.41 3.95
C LEU A 42 9.97 -10.53 2.97
N ASN A 43 11.21 -10.97 3.03
CA ASN A 43 11.66 -12.08 2.19
C ASN A 43 11.25 -13.38 2.86
N ARG A 44 10.53 -14.22 2.11
CA ARG A 44 10.11 -15.53 2.59
C ARG A 44 10.82 -16.59 1.75
N ALA A 45 10.57 -17.86 2.09
CA ALA A 45 11.29 -18.96 1.42
C ALA A 45 11.06 -18.94 -0.10
N ASP A 46 9.82 -18.77 -0.53
CA ASP A 46 9.47 -18.86 -1.95
C ASP A 46 8.90 -17.57 -2.53
N THR A 47 8.63 -16.59 -1.68
CA THR A 47 7.98 -15.38 -2.13
C THR A 47 8.56 -14.16 -1.43
N VAL A 48 8.20 -13.00 -1.94
CA VAL A 48 8.55 -11.73 -1.33
C VAL A 48 7.24 -11.04 -0.99
N LYS A 49 7.06 -10.66 0.27
CA LYS A 49 5.84 -10.03 0.73
C LYS A 49 6.05 -8.53 0.88
N PHE A 50 5.17 -7.77 0.26
CA PHE A 50 5.19 -6.31 0.37
C PHE A 50 4.04 -5.87 1.26
N MET A 51 4.32 -4.94 2.17
CA MET A 51 3.34 -4.49 3.15
C MET A 51 3.40 -2.98 3.28
N GLY A 52 2.23 -2.37 3.38
CA GLY A 52 2.18 -0.92 3.59
C GLY A 52 0.85 -0.51 4.19
N SER A 53 0.77 0.76 4.54
CA SER A 53 -0.46 1.30 5.07
C SER A 53 -0.57 2.79 4.75
N TYR A 54 -1.80 3.28 4.76
CA TYR A 54 -2.03 4.71 4.59
C TYR A 54 -3.28 5.09 5.38
N ARG A 55 -3.51 6.39 5.53
CA ARG A 55 -4.65 6.92 6.28
C ARG A 55 -5.51 7.78 5.39
N VAL A 56 -6.82 7.73 5.63
CA VAL A 56 -7.78 8.60 4.94
C VAL A 56 -8.57 9.31 6.03
N TYR A 57 -8.52 10.64 6.03
CA TYR A 57 -9.22 11.46 7.02
C TYR A 57 -10.63 11.82 6.56
N ASP A 58 -10.84 12.05 5.27
CA ASP A 58 -12.15 12.39 4.75
C ASP A 58 -12.89 11.14 4.33
N ARG A 59 -13.79 10.69 5.19
CA ARG A 59 -14.52 9.44 4.95
C ARG A 59 -15.38 9.49 3.68
N ARG A 60 -15.74 10.68 3.20
CA ARG A 60 -16.52 10.78 1.98
C ARG A 60 -15.70 10.37 0.75
N LYS A 61 -14.38 10.46 0.85
CA LYS A 61 -13.47 10.11 -0.23
C LYS A 61 -12.87 8.72 -0.09
N TYR A 62 -13.16 8.06 1.03
CA TYR A 62 -12.54 6.77 1.34
C TYR A 62 -12.74 5.75 0.24
N ASN A 63 -13.97 5.56 -0.22
CA ASN A 63 -14.24 4.54 -1.24
C ASN A 63 -13.49 4.80 -2.53
N SER A 64 -13.44 6.05 -2.96
CA SER A 64 -12.75 6.42 -4.19
C SER A 64 -11.26 6.19 -4.08
N ILE A 65 -10.68 6.63 -2.95
CA ILE A 65 -9.25 6.48 -2.70
C ILE A 65 -8.85 5.02 -2.61
N SER A 66 -9.56 4.25 -1.79
CA SER A 66 -9.19 2.86 -1.57
C SER A 66 -9.38 2.02 -2.82
N ARG A 67 -10.41 2.31 -3.61
CA ARG A 67 -10.64 1.57 -4.84
C ARG A 67 -9.52 1.82 -5.85
N GLU A 68 -9.09 3.06 -5.98
CA GLU A 68 -8.03 3.38 -6.93
C GLU A 68 -6.72 2.73 -6.53
N ILE A 69 -6.39 2.77 -5.24
CA ILE A 69 -5.17 2.17 -4.74
C ILE A 69 -5.23 0.65 -4.87
N GLU A 70 -6.37 0.05 -4.52
CA GLU A 70 -6.52 -1.40 -4.63
C GLU A 70 -6.37 -1.86 -6.08
N THR A 71 -6.99 -1.15 -7.01
CA THR A 71 -6.90 -1.48 -8.42
C THR A 71 -5.45 -1.45 -8.89
N PHE A 72 -4.70 -0.46 -8.44
CA PHE A 72 -3.29 -0.36 -8.78
C PHE A 72 -2.50 -1.53 -8.21
N LEU A 73 -2.74 -1.86 -6.95
CA LEU A 73 -1.98 -2.93 -6.29
C LEU A 73 -2.24 -4.31 -6.91
N LYS A 74 -3.43 -4.50 -7.47
CA LYS A 74 -3.77 -5.79 -8.06
C LYS A 74 -2.93 -6.15 -9.27
N LYS A 75 -2.23 -5.20 -9.84
CA LYS A 75 -1.34 -5.51 -10.96
C LYS A 75 -0.15 -6.35 -10.52
N TYR A 76 0.15 -6.36 -9.23
CA TYR A 76 1.25 -7.16 -8.70
C TYR A 76 0.81 -8.57 -8.29
N GLY A 77 -0.49 -8.79 -8.10
CA GLY A 77 -1.02 -10.08 -7.69
C GLY A 77 -2.21 -9.89 -6.75
N ASP A 78 -2.56 -10.94 -6.05
CA ASP A 78 -3.66 -10.88 -5.10
C ASP A 78 -3.25 -10.04 -3.91
N VAL A 79 -4.07 -9.07 -3.59
CA VAL A 79 -3.78 -8.16 -2.50
C VAL A 79 -4.78 -8.37 -1.36
N THR A 80 -4.27 -8.40 -0.13
CA THR A 80 -5.11 -8.47 1.06
C THR A 80 -5.17 -7.07 1.65
N ILE A 81 -6.39 -6.60 1.91
CA ILE A 81 -6.60 -5.25 2.42
C ILE A 81 -7.44 -5.31 3.67
N ASN A 82 -6.98 -4.60 4.70
CA ASN A 82 -7.70 -4.46 5.97
C ASN A 82 -7.83 -2.98 6.28
N SER A 83 -9.02 -2.57 6.70
CA SER A 83 -9.22 -1.19 7.10
C SER A 83 -9.75 -1.14 8.51
N LYS A 84 -9.40 -0.08 9.23
CA LYS A 84 -9.81 0.10 10.61
C LYS A 84 -10.06 1.57 10.87
N LYS A 85 -11.23 1.87 11.44
CA LYS A 85 -11.54 3.24 11.81
C LYS A 85 -10.90 3.54 13.16
N ILE A 86 -10.18 4.66 13.21
CA ILE A 86 -9.46 5.08 14.41
C ILE A 86 -10.01 6.41 14.87
N LYS A 87 -10.12 6.57 16.18
CA LYS A 87 -10.47 7.84 16.80
C LYS A 87 -9.39 8.12 17.82
N ASP A 88 -8.62 9.17 17.59
CA ASP A 88 -7.48 9.51 18.44
C ASP A 88 -7.43 10.99 18.67
N SER A 89 -7.50 11.41 19.93
CA SER A 89 -7.41 12.82 20.33
C SER A 89 -8.39 13.70 19.55
N GLY A 90 -9.59 13.20 19.35
CA GLY A 90 -10.61 13.95 18.63
C GLY A 90 -10.54 13.85 17.13
N MET A 91 -9.48 13.27 16.58
CA MET A 91 -9.36 13.05 15.15
C MET A 91 -9.90 11.67 14.78
N LYS A 92 -10.59 11.62 13.65
CA LYS A 92 -11.11 10.36 13.13
C LYS A 92 -10.50 10.12 11.77
N PHE A 93 -10.01 8.91 11.57
CA PHE A 93 -9.47 8.53 10.28
C PHE A 93 -9.60 7.03 10.09
N THR A 94 -9.46 6.59 8.86
CA THR A 94 -9.43 5.17 8.54
C THR A 94 -8.01 4.81 8.16
N THR A 95 -7.45 3.81 8.85
CA THR A 95 -6.15 3.26 8.48
C THR A 95 -6.40 2.07 7.58
N VAL A 96 -5.71 2.03 6.44
CA VAL A 96 -5.83 0.94 5.49
C VAL A 96 -4.47 0.27 5.41
N SER A 97 -4.45 -1.03 5.67
CA SER A 97 -3.23 -1.83 5.57
C SER A 97 -3.39 -2.78 4.41
N PHE A 98 -2.33 -2.97 3.64
CA PHE A 98 -2.37 -3.88 2.51
C PHE A 98 -1.12 -4.73 2.45
N ASN A 99 -1.24 -5.90 1.86
CA ASN A 99 -0.08 -6.72 1.60
C ASN A 99 -0.37 -7.63 0.41
N PHE A 100 0.71 -8.04 -0.25
CA PHE A 100 0.64 -8.99 -1.35
C PHE A 100 1.97 -9.68 -1.47
N GLU A 101 1.98 -10.82 -2.12
CA GLU A 101 3.21 -11.60 -2.32
C GLU A 101 3.48 -11.77 -3.80
N VAL A 102 4.76 -11.70 -4.13
CA VAL A 102 5.24 -11.86 -5.50
C VAL A 102 6.20 -13.04 -5.59
#